data_7deefed472baa615b0e841c94ca53581
#
_entry.id   7deefed472baa615b0e841c94ca53581
#
_cell.length_a   1.000
_cell.length_b   1.000
_cell.length_c   1.000
_cell.angle_alpha   90.00
_cell.angle_beta   90.00
_cell.angle_gamma   90.00
#
_symmetry.space_group_name_H-M   'P 1'
#
loop_
_entity.id
_entity.type
_entity.pdbx_description
1 polymer ?
#
loop_
_entity_poly.entity_id
_entity_poly.type
_entity_poly.pdbx_seq_one_letter_code
_entity_poly.pdbx_strand_id
1 'polypeptide(L)'
;MSDSTNRDSTKTNQHTWLISKLSSAKYTLEELEKAWEQEHNYSRNKRTIQRWIHDVEMLHNVFIVCYNKKYFIADKGNFKKYDKKYDTERWIAYTTKINDLLTQHDDIQDKILIDNIPSENQNLEDILNAISNHLTIKISYTKYSSDDSRNLENKKYTLHPYCVKRFENRWYVTGLVVKKGVKNAEKVYHQIQTFSLDMIKKLELQKKTFKPDPNFNAANYFKDVYGIITNQKNQQDNLVEIRIRTNARRANYLYNLPLHPSQEEFSQSASFSVFHYKLKPARDFYQALLHFGPDVEVLSPESVRNEMKELIQEMAEKYK
;
A
#
# COMPACT_ATOMS: atom_id res chain seq x y z
N MET A 1 -0.14 -7.51 -44.65
CA MET A 1 0.79 -6.89 -43.66
C MET A 1 0.61 -5.37 -43.46
N SER A 2 -0.47 -4.76 -43.95
CA SER A 2 -0.68 -3.28 -43.91
C SER A 2 -1.69 -2.79 -42.84
N ASP A 3 -2.30 -3.69 -42.05
CA ASP A 3 -3.40 -3.32 -41.15
C ASP A 3 -2.98 -3.13 -39.67
N SER A 4 -1.81 -3.61 -39.26
CA SER A 4 -1.30 -3.45 -37.89
C SER A 4 -0.61 -2.09 -37.66
N THR A 5 0.12 -1.59 -38.64
CA THR A 5 0.84 -0.30 -38.55
C THR A 5 -0.11 0.90 -38.51
N ASN A 6 -1.29 0.81 -39.11
CA ASN A 6 -2.26 1.90 -39.11
C ASN A 6 -3.05 1.99 -37.80
N ARG A 7 -3.20 0.88 -37.04
CA ARG A 7 -3.84 0.87 -35.70
C ARG A 7 -2.95 1.44 -34.61
N ASP A 8 -1.65 1.22 -34.71
CA ASP A 8 -0.69 1.74 -33.69
C ASP A 8 -0.49 3.24 -33.81
N SER A 9 -0.42 3.78 -35.04
CA SER A 9 -0.31 5.23 -35.24
C SER A 9 -1.55 5.99 -34.75
N THR A 10 -2.74 5.39 -34.90
CA THR A 10 -4.01 5.99 -34.45
C THR A 10 -4.12 5.99 -32.92
N LYS A 11 -3.67 4.94 -32.25
CA LYS A 11 -3.64 4.87 -30.77
C LYS A 11 -2.65 5.87 -30.19
N THR A 12 -1.46 5.98 -30.75
CA THR A 12 -0.43 6.92 -30.32
C THR A 12 -0.93 8.36 -30.40
N ASN A 13 -1.65 8.73 -31.45
CA ASN A 13 -2.25 10.05 -31.60
C ASN A 13 -3.32 10.35 -30.55
N GLN A 14 -4.17 9.36 -30.22
CA GLN A 14 -5.21 9.49 -29.20
C GLN A 14 -4.60 9.70 -27.79
N HIS A 15 -3.57 8.94 -27.45
CA HIS A 15 -2.88 9.06 -26.17
C HIS A 15 -2.14 10.40 -26.04
N THR A 16 -1.43 10.82 -27.08
CA THR A 16 -0.71 12.11 -27.10
C THR A 16 -1.67 13.29 -26.93
N TRP A 17 -2.82 13.23 -27.63
CA TRP A 17 -3.87 14.26 -27.48
C TRP A 17 -4.39 14.30 -26.04
N LEU A 18 -4.73 13.14 -25.45
CA LEU A 18 -5.26 13.07 -24.10
C LEU A 18 -4.25 13.56 -23.06
N ILE A 19 -2.97 13.19 -23.19
CA ILE A 19 -1.88 13.66 -22.33
C ILE A 19 -1.77 15.19 -22.42
N SER A 20 -1.78 15.75 -23.62
CA SER A 20 -1.70 17.20 -23.84
C SER A 20 -2.85 17.95 -23.15
N LYS A 21 -4.09 17.44 -23.29
CA LYS A 21 -5.28 18.05 -22.66
C LYS A 21 -5.19 18.01 -21.15
N LEU A 22 -4.96 16.82 -20.58
CA LEU A 22 -4.95 16.61 -19.15
C LEU A 22 -3.72 17.22 -18.43
N SER A 23 -2.65 17.53 -19.18
CA SER A 23 -1.51 18.28 -18.66
C SER A 23 -1.79 19.78 -18.56
N SER A 24 -2.67 20.30 -19.44
CA SER A 24 -2.94 21.74 -19.51
C SER A 24 -4.08 22.19 -18.59
N ALA A 25 -5.07 21.35 -18.37
CA ALA A 25 -6.26 21.69 -17.56
C ALA A 25 -6.98 20.46 -17.00
N LYS A 26 -8.02 20.71 -16.17
CA LYS A 26 -8.88 19.67 -15.60
C LYS A 26 -10.15 19.56 -16.42
N TYR A 27 -10.47 18.34 -16.87
CA TYR A 27 -11.61 18.06 -17.74
C TYR A 27 -12.53 17.00 -17.13
N THR A 28 -13.85 17.18 -17.28
CA THR A 28 -14.81 16.10 -17.13
C THR A 28 -14.78 15.20 -18.38
N LEU A 29 -15.36 14.00 -18.32
CA LEU A 29 -15.50 13.14 -19.50
C LEU A 29 -16.31 13.80 -20.60
N GLU A 30 -17.31 14.59 -20.22
CA GLU A 30 -18.18 15.33 -21.17
C GLU A 30 -17.43 16.45 -21.88
N GLU A 31 -16.57 17.15 -21.15
CA GLU A 31 -15.70 18.18 -21.73
C GLU A 31 -14.65 17.55 -22.67
N LEU A 32 -14.12 16.38 -22.33
CA LEU A 32 -13.21 15.63 -23.22
C LEU A 32 -13.90 15.11 -24.47
N GLU A 33 -15.15 14.62 -24.39
CA GLU A 33 -15.95 14.23 -25.55
C GLU A 33 -16.12 15.39 -26.53
N LYS A 34 -16.56 16.54 -26.01
CA LYS A 34 -16.75 17.75 -26.81
C LYS A 34 -15.44 18.27 -27.42
N ALA A 35 -14.37 18.30 -26.65
CA ALA A 35 -13.07 18.72 -27.13
C ALA A 35 -12.53 17.81 -28.24
N TRP A 36 -12.72 16.50 -28.09
CA TRP A 36 -12.35 15.53 -29.15
C TRP A 36 -13.15 15.77 -30.43
N GLU A 37 -14.47 15.91 -30.33
CA GLU A 37 -15.36 16.11 -31.48
C GLU A 37 -15.03 17.41 -32.22
N GLN A 38 -14.77 18.48 -31.51
CA GLN A 38 -14.38 19.78 -32.07
C GLN A 38 -13.06 19.72 -32.85
N GLU A 39 -12.08 18.95 -32.37
CA GLU A 39 -10.75 18.92 -32.96
C GLU A 39 -10.59 17.87 -34.06
N HIS A 40 -11.43 16.83 -34.05
CA HIS A 40 -11.28 15.70 -34.98
C HIS A 40 -12.47 15.50 -35.90
N ASN A 41 -13.54 16.31 -35.75
CA ASN A 41 -14.78 16.21 -36.55
C ASN A 41 -15.52 14.85 -36.46
N TYR A 42 -15.30 14.08 -35.41
CA TYR A 42 -16.06 12.88 -35.09
C TYR A 42 -16.10 12.62 -33.55
N SER A 43 -17.22 12.09 -33.09
CA SER A 43 -17.41 11.87 -31.64
C SER A 43 -16.76 10.58 -31.13
N ARG A 44 -16.42 10.58 -29.84
CA ARG A 44 -16.07 9.38 -29.07
C ARG A 44 -16.89 9.38 -27.78
N ASN A 45 -17.43 8.24 -27.41
CA ASN A 45 -18.22 8.14 -26.19
C ASN A 45 -17.35 8.10 -24.92
N LYS A 46 -17.94 8.42 -23.78
CA LYS A 46 -17.29 8.44 -22.45
C LYS A 46 -16.52 7.15 -22.13
N ARG A 47 -17.08 5.99 -22.49
CA ARG A 47 -16.45 4.69 -22.26
C ARG A 47 -15.14 4.52 -23.06
N THR A 48 -15.10 5.05 -24.27
CA THR A 48 -13.88 5.06 -25.09
C THR A 48 -12.82 5.96 -24.46
N ILE A 49 -13.20 7.17 -24.01
CA ILE A 49 -12.26 8.10 -23.36
C ILE A 49 -11.77 7.52 -22.01
N GLN A 50 -12.61 6.88 -21.23
CA GLN A 50 -12.19 6.18 -20.01
C GLN A 50 -11.16 5.07 -20.30
N ARG A 51 -11.34 4.32 -21.39
CA ARG A 51 -10.35 3.34 -21.84
C ARG A 51 -9.04 4.01 -22.23
N TRP A 52 -9.06 5.13 -22.93
CA TRP A 52 -7.85 5.89 -23.26
C TRP A 52 -7.14 6.42 -22.03
N ILE A 53 -7.88 6.91 -21.01
CA ILE A 53 -7.31 7.33 -19.73
C ILE A 53 -6.55 6.16 -19.10
N HIS A 54 -7.18 4.98 -19.04
CA HIS A 54 -6.55 3.78 -18.54
C HIS A 54 -5.31 3.38 -19.36
N ASP A 55 -5.42 3.35 -20.69
CA ASP A 55 -4.31 3.00 -21.58
C ASP A 55 -3.14 4.00 -21.44
N VAL A 56 -3.42 5.30 -21.30
CA VAL A 56 -2.40 6.34 -21.08
C VAL A 56 -1.68 6.16 -19.76
N GLU A 57 -2.39 5.89 -18.68
CA GLU A 57 -1.78 5.60 -17.37
C GLU A 57 -0.83 4.41 -17.46
N MET A 58 -1.28 3.35 -18.13
CA MET A 58 -0.54 2.10 -18.26
C MET A 58 0.67 2.19 -19.19
N LEU A 59 0.53 2.84 -20.35
CA LEU A 59 1.54 2.83 -21.40
C LEU A 59 2.55 3.97 -21.30
N HIS A 60 2.17 5.11 -20.75
CA HIS A 60 2.99 6.31 -20.72
C HIS A 60 3.50 6.68 -19.32
N ASN A 61 3.25 5.85 -18.32
CA ASN A 61 3.64 6.09 -16.92
C ASN A 61 3.22 7.48 -16.40
N VAL A 62 2.04 7.91 -16.82
CA VAL A 62 1.46 9.21 -16.49
C VAL A 62 0.39 9.02 -15.42
N PHE A 63 0.37 9.88 -14.43
CA PHE A 63 -0.63 9.86 -13.36
C PHE A 63 -1.84 10.71 -13.72
N ILE A 64 -2.99 10.09 -14.00
CA ILE A 64 -4.24 10.79 -14.22
C ILE A 64 -5.11 10.68 -12.97
N VAL A 65 -5.45 11.81 -12.39
CA VAL A 65 -6.29 11.93 -11.21
C VAL A 65 -7.69 12.32 -11.61
N CYS A 66 -8.69 11.67 -11.01
CA CYS A 66 -10.09 12.11 -11.07
C CYS A 66 -10.49 12.73 -9.72
N TYR A 67 -10.73 14.02 -9.70
CA TYR A 67 -11.24 14.73 -8.52
C TYR A 67 -12.47 15.58 -8.88
N ASN A 68 -13.56 15.43 -8.16
CA ASN A 68 -14.85 16.08 -8.46
C ASN A 68 -15.30 15.87 -9.93
N LYS A 69 -15.20 14.63 -10.43
CA LYS A 69 -15.50 14.22 -11.82
C LYS A 69 -14.60 14.87 -12.88
N LYS A 70 -13.52 15.57 -12.50
CA LYS A 70 -12.54 16.17 -13.42
C LYS A 70 -11.26 15.37 -13.41
N TYR A 71 -10.77 15.03 -14.60
CA TYR A 71 -9.52 14.32 -14.85
C TYR A 71 -8.42 15.31 -15.16
N PHE A 72 -7.22 15.06 -14.68
CA PHE A 72 -6.03 15.86 -14.96
C PHE A 72 -4.77 15.04 -14.65
N ILE A 73 -3.65 15.38 -15.28
CA ILE A 73 -2.35 14.82 -14.93
C ILE A 73 -1.84 15.54 -13.69
N ALA A 74 -1.61 14.78 -12.63
CA ALA A 74 -1.04 15.33 -11.40
C ALA A 74 0.48 15.39 -11.51
N ASP A 75 1.03 16.53 -11.17
CA ASP A 75 2.47 16.65 -10.88
C ASP A 75 2.82 15.72 -9.71
N LYS A 76 4.02 15.12 -9.76
CA LYS A 76 4.51 14.17 -8.73
C LYS A 76 4.47 14.71 -7.29
N GLY A 77 4.34 16.03 -7.10
CA GLY A 77 4.25 16.70 -5.80
C GLY A 77 2.86 16.82 -5.19
N ASN A 78 1.77 16.56 -5.92
CA ASN A 78 0.38 16.79 -5.45
C ASN A 78 -0.41 15.53 -5.08
N PHE A 79 0.25 14.48 -4.61
CA PHE A 79 -0.33 13.18 -4.28
C PHE A 79 -1.31 13.16 -3.08
N LYS A 80 -1.71 14.28 -2.52
CA LYS A 80 -2.41 14.37 -1.23
C LYS A 80 -3.88 13.92 -1.20
N LYS A 81 -4.50 13.48 -2.32
CA LYS A 81 -5.95 13.15 -2.35
C LYS A 81 -6.30 11.97 -3.25
N TYR A 82 -5.59 10.84 -3.13
CA TYR A 82 -5.93 9.65 -3.90
C TYR A 82 -6.98 8.79 -3.20
N ASP A 83 -7.95 8.32 -3.98
CA ASP A 83 -8.89 7.29 -3.55
C ASP A 83 -8.16 5.94 -3.47
N LYS A 84 -8.14 5.32 -2.28
CA LYS A 84 -7.43 4.06 -2.00
C LYS A 84 -7.87 2.88 -2.88
N LYS A 85 -9.06 2.97 -3.50
CA LYS A 85 -9.55 1.97 -4.44
C LYS A 85 -8.67 1.89 -5.70
N TYR A 86 -8.20 3.03 -6.21
CA TYR A 86 -7.33 3.09 -7.37
C TYR A 86 -5.91 2.55 -7.12
N ASP A 87 -5.43 2.60 -5.87
CA ASP A 87 -4.09 2.13 -5.54
C ASP A 87 -3.94 0.62 -5.76
N THR A 88 -4.94 -0.18 -5.37
CA THR A 88 -4.89 -1.65 -5.54
C THR A 88 -5.07 -2.05 -7.00
N GLU A 89 -6.07 -1.50 -7.70
CA GLU A 89 -6.32 -1.78 -9.11
C GLU A 89 -5.10 -1.39 -9.97
N ARG A 90 -4.53 -0.24 -9.68
CA ARG A 90 -3.32 0.26 -10.33
C ARG A 90 -2.11 -0.63 -10.06
N TRP A 91 -1.89 -1.04 -8.81
CA TRP A 91 -0.81 -1.95 -8.46
C TRP A 91 -0.94 -3.28 -9.20
N ILE A 92 -2.15 -3.85 -9.27
CA ILE A 92 -2.42 -5.09 -10.02
C ILE A 92 -2.08 -4.89 -11.50
N ALA A 93 -2.58 -3.81 -12.12
CA ALA A 93 -2.32 -3.51 -13.51
C ALA A 93 -0.83 -3.30 -13.81
N TYR A 94 -0.12 -2.57 -12.94
CA TYR A 94 1.32 -2.35 -13.05
C TYR A 94 2.13 -3.65 -12.91
N THR A 95 1.77 -4.50 -11.95
CA THR A 95 2.43 -5.78 -11.71
C THR A 95 2.21 -6.74 -12.88
N THR A 96 0.99 -6.79 -13.41
CA THR A 96 0.66 -7.59 -14.60
C THR A 96 1.49 -7.14 -15.80
N LYS A 97 1.57 -5.82 -16.03
CA LYS A 97 2.38 -5.27 -17.13
C LYS A 97 3.85 -5.59 -16.99
N ILE A 98 4.42 -5.51 -15.77
CA ILE A 98 5.82 -5.90 -15.53
C ILE A 98 6.01 -7.37 -15.88
N ASN A 99 5.12 -8.25 -15.40
CA ASN A 99 5.22 -9.68 -15.69
C ASN A 99 5.14 -9.95 -17.20
N ASP A 100 4.22 -9.29 -17.92
CA ASP A 100 4.12 -9.40 -19.37
C ASP A 100 5.40 -8.93 -20.08
N LEU A 101 5.98 -7.80 -19.64
CA LEU A 101 7.25 -7.29 -20.20
C LEU A 101 8.41 -8.26 -19.96
N LEU A 102 8.53 -8.80 -18.74
CA LEU A 102 9.56 -9.76 -18.40
C LEU A 102 9.41 -11.05 -19.22
N THR A 103 8.19 -11.51 -19.44
CA THR A 103 7.91 -12.69 -20.26
C THR A 103 8.21 -12.46 -21.75
N GLN A 104 8.00 -11.24 -22.26
CA GLN A 104 8.32 -10.87 -23.65
C GLN A 104 9.83 -10.80 -23.91
N HIS A 105 10.63 -10.69 -22.88
CA HIS A 105 12.10 -10.60 -22.93
C HIS A 105 12.76 -11.83 -22.34
N ASP A 106 12.31 -13.01 -22.73
CA ASP A 106 12.80 -14.30 -22.27
C ASP A 106 14.28 -14.53 -22.61
N ASP A 107 14.77 -13.91 -23.67
CA ASP A 107 16.14 -13.93 -24.16
C ASP A 107 17.16 -13.24 -23.26
N ILE A 108 16.72 -12.46 -22.28
CA ILE A 108 17.58 -11.74 -21.32
C ILE A 108 17.27 -12.05 -19.86
N GLN A 109 16.61 -13.16 -19.56
CA GLN A 109 16.25 -13.53 -18.17
C GLN A 109 17.48 -13.63 -17.25
N ASP A 110 18.63 -14.05 -17.77
CA ASP A 110 19.91 -14.08 -17.05
C ASP A 110 20.43 -12.70 -16.63
N LYS A 111 19.88 -11.62 -17.22
CA LYS A 111 20.25 -10.22 -16.92
C LYS A 111 19.25 -9.55 -16.00
N ILE A 112 18.16 -10.23 -15.65
CA ILE A 112 17.10 -9.70 -14.78
C ILE A 112 17.29 -10.33 -13.39
N LEU A 113 17.75 -9.52 -12.45
CA LEU A 113 17.98 -9.96 -11.08
C LEU A 113 16.81 -9.51 -10.20
N ILE A 114 16.19 -10.48 -9.55
CA ILE A 114 15.09 -10.22 -8.60
C ILE A 114 15.53 -10.77 -7.25
N ASP A 115 15.48 -9.92 -6.22
CA ASP A 115 15.78 -10.37 -4.87
C ASP A 115 14.80 -11.45 -4.43
N ASN A 116 15.32 -12.45 -3.73
CA ASN A 116 14.51 -13.56 -3.25
C ASN A 116 13.43 -13.03 -2.28
N ILE A 117 12.18 -13.27 -2.61
CA ILE A 117 11.04 -12.88 -1.77
C ILE A 117 10.68 -14.10 -0.91
N PRO A 118 10.93 -14.07 0.42
CA PRO A 118 10.77 -15.23 1.29
C PRO A 118 9.31 -15.74 1.39
N SER A 119 8.35 -14.92 1.05
CA SER A 119 6.94 -15.27 1.14
C SER A 119 6.38 -15.64 -0.22
N GLU A 120 6.73 -16.83 -0.69
CA GLU A 120 5.93 -17.44 -1.73
C GLU A 120 4.48 -17.53 -1.27
N ASN A 121 3.57 -17.29 -2.19
CA ASN A 121 2.14 -17.08 -1.95
C ASN A 121 1.38 -18.38 -1.60
N GLN A 122 1.99 -19.35 -0.91
CA GLN A 122 1.46 -20.69 -0.70
C GLN A 122 0.03 -20.72 -0.11
N ASN A 123 -0.32 -19.74 0.70
CA ASN A 123 -1.62 -19.68 1.33
C ASN A 123 -2.51 -18.55 0.82
N LEU A 124 -2.02 -17.74 -0.14
CA LEU A 124 -2.73 -16.53 -0.55
C LEU A 124 -4.04 -16.83 -1.26
N GLU A 125 -4.03 -17.80 -2.17
CA GLU A 125 -5.21 -18.21 -2.93
C GLU A 125 -6.33 -18.72 -2.00
N ASP A 126 -6.00 -19.63 -1.09
CA ASP A 126 -6.95 -20.15 -0.11
C ASP A 126 -7.51 -19.06 0.81
N ILE A 127 -6.68 -18.09 1.21
CA ILE A 127 -7.11 -16.97 2.04
C ILE A 127 -8.04 -16.03 1.26
N LEU A 128 -7.72 -15.72 0.00
CA LEU A 128 -8.58 -14.90 -0.85
C LEU A 128 -9.93 -15.59 -1.10
N ASN A 129 -9.91 -16.90 -1.36
CA ASN A 129 -11.13 -17.71 -1.46
C ASN A 129 -11.94 -17.66 -0.15
N ALA A 130 -11.28 -17.79 0.99
CA ALA A 130 -11.95 -17.74 2.30
C ALA A 130 -12.57 -16.35 2.57
N ILE A 131 -11.91 -15.27 2.19
CA ILE A 131 -12.45 -13.91 2.32
C ILE A 131 -13.67 -13.73 1.42
N SER A 132 -13.56 -14.10 0.14
CA SER A 132 -14.61 -13.94 -0.86
C SER A 132 -15.89 -14.73 -0.49
N ASN A 133 -15.73 -15.95 0.02
CA ASN A 133 -16.83 -16.82 0.37
C ASN A 133 -17.19 -16.81 1.87
N HIS A 134 -16.60 -15.90 2.64
CA HIS A 134 -16.79 -15.78 4.08
C HIS A 134 -16.56 -17.08 4.86
N LEU A 135 -15.55 -17.85 4.45
CA LEU A 135 -15.23 -19.13 5.10
C LEU A 135 -14.32 -18.93 6.30
N THR A 136 -14.63 -19.62 7.38
CA THR A 136 -13.73 -19.70 8.54
C THR A 136 -12.48 -20.50 8.16
N ILE A 137 -11.30 -20.06 8.61
CA ILE A 137 -10.06 -20.82 8.44
C ILE A 137 -9.47 -21.24 9.79
N LYS A 138 -8.76 -22.36 9.80
CA LYS A 138 -7.88 -22.75 10.90
C LYS A 138 -6.45 -22.67 10.43
N ILE A 139 -5.61 -22.00 11.21
CA ILE A 139 -4.19 -21.85 10.90
C ILE A 139 -3.34 -22.41 12.05
N SER A 140 -2.25 -23.09 11.70
CA SER A 140 -1.14 -23.39 12.59
C SER A 140 -0.05 -22.35 12.31
N TYR A 141 0.17 -21.45 13.25
CA TYR A 141 1.03 -20.28 13.09
C TYR A 141 2.27 -20.38 13.97
N THR A 142 3.44 -20.25 13.38
CA THR A 142 4.69 -20.20 14.11
C THR A 142 4.89 -18.80 14.71
N LYS A 143 4.99 -18.74 16.02
CA LYS A 143 5.29 -17.50 16.75
C LYS A 143 6.65 -17.61 17.40
N TYR A 144 7.47 -16.59 17.24
CA TYR A 144 8.69 -16.47 18.04
C TYR A 144 8.33 -16.12 19.48
N SER A 145 9.00 -16.75 20.44
CA SER A 145 8.85 -16.40 21.84
C SER A 145 9.33 -14.96 22.08
N SER A 146 8.71 -14.29 23.05
CA SER A 146 9.07 -12.91 23.41
C SER A 146 10.29 -12.82 24.35
N ASP A 147 10.87 -13.95 24.71
CA ASP A 147 11.92 -14.07 25.73
C ASP A 147 13.32 -14.29 25.15
N ASP A 148 13.60 -13.77 23.95
CA ASP A 148 14.90 -13.93 23.26
C ASP A 148 15.31 -15.41 23.00
N SER A 149 14.44 -16.35 23.35
CA SER A 149 14.69 -17.77 23.08
C SER A 149 14.37 -18.10 21.63
N ARG A 150 15.18 -18.96 21.01
CA ARG A 150 14.92 -19.52 19.66
C ARG A 150 13.72 -20.49 19.64
N ASN A 151 12.92 -20.52 20.71
CA ASN A 151 11.80 -21.43 20.82
C ASN A 151 10.67 -20.98 19.91
N LEU A 152 10.38 -21.80 18.92
CA LEU A 152 9.27 -21.62 18.01
C LEU A 152 8.05 -22.29 18.58
N GLU A 153 7.04 -21.51 18.94
CA GLU A 153 5.75 -22.04 19.37
C GLU A 153 4.77 -22.10 18.19
N ASN A 154 4.26 -23.30 17.92
CA ASN A 154 3.17 -23.46 16.97
C ASN A 154 1.83 -23.26 17.68
N LYS A 155 1.19 -22.14 17.42
CA LYS A 155 -0.14 -21.82 17.97
C LYS A 155 -1.22 -22.03 16.93
N LYS A 156 -2.33 -22.65 17.35
CA LYS A 156 -3.50 -22.87 16.50
C LYS A 156 -4.51 -21.75 16.71
N TYR A 157 -4.96 -21.17 15.59
CA TYR A 157 -5.99 -20.13 15.59
C TYR A 157 -7.15 -20.55 14.70
N THR A 158 -8.35 -20.16 15.11
CA THR A 158 -9.53 -20.16 14.24
C THR A 158 -9.80 -18.71 13.88
N LEU A 159 -9.83 -18.38 12.60
CA LEU A 159 -9.87 -17.01 12.10
C LEU A 159 -11.05 -16.82 11.15
N HIS A 160 -11.74 -15.71 11.28
CA HIS A 160 -12.63 -15.15 10.28
C HIS A 160 -11.81 -14.13 9.48
N PRO A 161 -11.28 -14.46 8.30
CA PRO A 161 -10.41 -13.56 7.55
C PRO A 161 -11.22 -12.42 6.94
N TYR A 162 -10.74 -11.18 7.13
CA TYR A 162 -11.41 -9.96 6.66
C TYR A 162 -10.71 -9.31 5.47
N CYS A 163 -9.38 -9.27 5.51
CA CYS A 163 -8.60 -8.71 4.41
C CYS A 163 -7.17 -9.26 4.38
N VAL A 164 -6.51 -9.04 3.24
CA VAL A 164 -5.07 -9.20 3.10
C VAL A 164 -4.40 -7.85 2.91
N LYS A 165 -3.17 -7.72 3.41
CA LYS A 165 -2.32 -6.55 3.22
C LYS A 165 -0.93 -6.99 2.79
N ARG A 166 -0.36 -6.32 1.77
CA ARG A 166 1.05 -6.46 1.42
C ARG A 166 1.83 -5.33 2.10
N PHE A 167 2.91 -5.67 2.80
CA PHE A 167 3.81 -4.72 3.43
C PHE A 167 5.24 -5.29 3.42
N GLU A 168 6.22 -4.50 3.02
CA GLU A 168 7.64 -4.88 2.95
C GLU A 168 7.87 -6.25 2.28
N ASN A 169 7.28 -6.41 1.08
CA ASN A 169 7.34 -7.64 0.27
C ASN A 169 6.73 -8.90 0.92
N ARG A 170 6.01 -8.79 2.03
CA ARG A 170 5.31 -9.90 2.69
C ARG A 170 3.80 -9.69 2.63
N TRP A 171 3.07 -10.80 2.54
CA TRP A 171 1.63 -10.83 2.64
C TRP A 171 1.17 -11.15 4.05
N TYR A 172 0.13 -10.49 4.47
CA TYR A 172 -0.49 -10.64 5.78
C TYR A 172 -1.98 -10.83 5.63
N VAL A 173 -2.57 -11.72 6.44
CA VAL A 173 -4.01 -11.83 6.61
C VAL A 173 -4.42 -11.19 7.92
N THR A 174 -5.45 -10.37 7.87
CA THR A 174 -6.06 -9.74 9.05
C THR A 174 -7.47 -10.26 9.21
N GLY A 175 -7.83 -10.64 10.42
CA GLY A 175 -9.16 -11.16 10.71
C GLY A 175 -9.44 -11.32 12.19
N LEU A 176 -10.69 -11.67 12.49
CA LEU A 176 -11.16 -11.91 13.84
C LEU A 176 -10.74 -13.30 14.31
N VAL A 177 -9.98 -13.35 15.40
CA VAL A 177 -9.63 -14.61 16.07
C VAL A 177 -10.81 -15.09 16.91
N VAL A 178 -11.32 -16.26 16.57
CA VAL A 178 -12.45 -16.88 17.27
C VAL A 178 -11.94 -17.58 18.53
N LYS A 179 -12.30 -17.08 19.70
CA LYS A 179 -12.03 -17.73 21.00
C LYS A 179 -13.27 -18.46 21.48
N LYS A 180 -13.09 -19.71 21.93
CA LYS A 180 -14.17 -20.46 22.59
C LYS A 180 -14.60 -19.75 23.88
N GLY A 181 -15.90 -19.53 24.06
CA GLY A 181 -16.49 -19.02 25.31
C GLY A 181 -16.66 -17.51 25.45
N VAL A 182 -16.29 -16.70 24.46
CA VAL A 182 -16.52 -15.25 24.50
C VAL A 182 -17.86 -14.91 23.84
N LYS A 183 -18.87 -14.54 24.64
CA LYS A 183 -20.23 -14.23 24.16
C LYS A 183 -20.51 -12.73 23.95
N ASN A 184 -19.64 -11.82 24.38
CA ASN A 184 -19.88 -10.37 24.31
C ASN A 184 -19.25 -9.71 23.09
N ALA A 185 -20.07 -8.99 22.31
CA ALA A 185 -19.67 -8.27 21.11
C ALA A 185 -18.62 -7.17 21.38
N GLU A 186 -18.66 -6.49 22.52
CA GLU A 186 -17.70 -5.43 22.91
C GLU A 186 -16.26 -5.94 23.05
N LYS A 187 -16.04 -7.23 23.33
CA LYS A 187 -14.71 -7.85 23.39
C LYS A 187 -14.18 -8.33 22.04
N VAL A 188 -14.98 -8.26 20.99
CA VAL A 188 -14.66 -8.81 19.66
C VAL A 188 -13.58 -7.97 18.97
N TYR A 189 -13.61 -6.66 19.06
CA TYR A 189 -12.63 -5.79 18.39
C TYR A 189 -11.19 -5.97 18.87
N HIS A 190 -10.98 -6.36 20.14
CA HIS A 190 -9.65 -6.67 20.67
C HIS A 190 -9.08 -8.01 20.18
N GLN A 191 -9.82 -8.72 19.32
CA GLN A 191 -9.43 -10.02 18.80
C GLN A 191 -9.08 -10.00 17.31
N ILE A 192 -9.18 -8.87 16.64
CA ILE A 192 -8.66 -8.73 15.28
C ILE A 192 -7.14 -8.77 15.36
N GLN A 193 -6.55 -9.71 14.64
CA GLN A 193 -5.11 -9.92 14.59
C GLN A 193 -4.64 -10.05 13.14
N THR A 194 -3.38 -9.70 12.94
CA THR A 194 -2.68 -9.78 11.67
C THR A 194 -1.62 -10.87 11.72
N PHE A 195 -1.60 -11.74 10.72
CA PHE A 195 -0.71 -12.88 10.61
C PHE A 195 0.04 -12.82 9.29
N SER A 196 1.35 -12.99 9.33
CA SER A 196 2.18 -13.11 8.12
C SER A 196 1.94 -14.48 7.47
N LEU A 197 1.74 -14.53 6.15
CA LEU A 197 1.39 -15.76 5.46
C LEU A 197 2.52 -16.79 5.47
N ASP A 198 3.75 -16.36 5.39
CA ASP A 198 4.97 -17.20 5.42
C ASP A 198 5.19 -17.91 6.76
N MET A 199 4.57 -17.41 7.84
CA MET A 199 4.61 -18.03 9.16
C MET A 199 3.47 -19.02 9.38
N ILE A 200 2.55 -19.18 8.44
CA ILE A 200 1.47 -20.16 8.47
C ILE A 200 2.01 -21.51 7.97
N LYS A 201 2.18 -22.46 8.89
CA LYS A 201 2.67 -23.82 8.58
C LYS A 201 1.58 -24.73 8.01
N LYS A 202 0.34 -24.51 8.41
CA LYS A 202 -0.82 -25.27 7.93
C LYS A 202 -2.04 -24.37 7.91
N LEU A 203 -2.78 -24.41 6.81
CA LEU A 203 -4.06 -23.74 6.64
C LEU A 203 -5.13 -24.79 6.30
N GLU A 204 -6.29 -24.68 6.91
CA GLU A 204 -7.44 -25.53 6.66
C GLU A 204 -8.68 -24.66 6.45
N LEU A 205 -9.23 -24.70 5.25
CA LEU A 205 -10.54 -24.12 4.95
C LEU A 205 -11.63 -24.89 5.68
N GLN A 206 -12.50 -24.19 6.36
CA GLN A 206 -13.63 -24.81 7.04
C GLN A 206 -14.91 -24.64 6.20
N LYS A 207 -15.80 -25.64 6.22
CA LYS A 207 -17.12 -25.50 5.58
C LYS A 207 -18.03 -24.48 6.27
N LYS A 208 -17.64 -24.03 7.47
CA LYS A 208 -18.40 -23.07 8.26
C LYS A 208 -18.17 -21.66 7.73
N THR A 209 -19.24 -20.98 7.36
CA THR A 209 -19.25 -19.56 7.02
C THR A 209 -19.37 -18.69 8.28
N PHE A 210 -18.98 -17.44 8.16
CA PHE A 210 -19.19 -16.39 9.17
C PHE A 210 -19.88 -15.19 8.55
N LYS A 211 -20.56 -14.41 9.38
CA LYS A 211 -21.10 -13.12 8.96
C LYS A 211 -20.02 -12.04 9.19
N PRO A 212 -19.55 -11.35 8.14
CA PRO A 212 -18.61 -10.26 8.30
C PRO A 212 -19.20 -9.14 9.17
N ASP A 213 -18.35 -8.48 9.95
CA ASP A 213 -18.76 -7.26 10.64
C ASP A 213 -18.98 -6.16 9.60
N PRO A 214 -20.21 -5.62 9.48
CA PRO A 214 -20.52 -4.59 8.50
C PRO A 214 -19.77 -3.25 8.75
N ASN A 215 -19.27 -3.05 9.97
CA ASN A 215 -18.51 -1.86 10.34
C ASN A 215 -17.00 -1.99 10.07
N PHE A 216 -16.52 -3.22 9.77
CA PHE A 216 -15.12 -3.40 9.45
C PHE A 216 -14.81 -2.86 8.04
N ASN A 217 -13.89 -1.90 7.98
CA ASN A 217 -13.34 -1.41 6.75
C ASN A 217 -11.80 -1.50 6.80
N ALA A 218 -11.21 -2.31 5.92
CA ALA A 218 -9.77 -2.56 5.90
C ALA A 218 -8.94 -1.29 5.70
N ALA A 219 -9.40 -0.37 4.84
CA ALA A 219 -8.71 0.89 4.60
C ALA A 219 -8.71 1.77 5.85
N ASN A 220 -9.83 1.84 6.58
CA ASN A 220 -9.91 2.59 7.82
C ASN A 220 -9.12 1.94 8.96
N TYR A 221 -9.06 0.60 8.97
CA TYR A 221 -8.32 -0.14 9.99
C TYR A 221 -6.82 0.15 9.96
N PHE A 222 -6.25 0.37 8.76
CA PHE A 222 -4.82 0.62 8.57
C PHE A 222 -4.47 2.09 8.25
N LYS A 223 -5.45 2.99 8.13
CA LYS A 223 -5.21 4.36 7.63
C LYS A 223 -4.26 5.20 8.48
N ASP A 224 -4.23 4.94 9.78
CA ASP A 224 -3.51 5.75 10.76
C ASP A 224 -2.23 5.07 11.25
N VAL A 225 -1.79 3.98 10.61
CA VAL A 225 -0.57 3.26 10.99
C VAL A 225 0.35 3.07 9.80
N TYR A 226 1.64 3.17 10.05
CA TYR A 226 2.66 2.67 9.15
C TYR A 226 2.84 1.17 9.41
N GLY A 227 2.74 0.35 8.35
CA GLY A 227 2.92 -1.10 8.48
C GLY A 227 1.66 -1.88 8.85
N ILE A 228 1.85 -2.89 9.71
CA ILE A 228 0.84 -3.90 10.04
C ILE A 228 0.41 -3.91 11.51
N ILE A 229 1.16 -3.24 12.37
CA ILE A 229 0.90 -3.22 13.82
C ILE A 229 -0.13 -2.12 14.11
N THR A 230 -1.36 -2.54 14.41
CA THR A 230 -2.48 -1.63 14.66
C THR A 230 -2.81 -1.48 16.15
N ASN A 231 -2.47 -2.48 16.98
CA ASN A 231 -2.78 -2.53 18.41
C ASN A 231 -1.53 -2.90 19.19
N GLN A 232 -0.95 -1.97 19.91
CA GLN A 232 0.07 -2.25 20.91
C GLN A 232 -0.57 -2.24 22.30
N LYS A 233 -0.33 -3.29 23.09
CA LYS A 233 -0.97 -3.51 24.39
C LYS A 233 -0.72 -2.39 25.41
N ASN A 234 0.30 -1.55 25.23
CA ASN A 234 0.76 -0.56 26.21
C ASN A 234 0.88 0.86 25.62
N GLN A 235 0.57 1.09 24.35
CA GLN A 235 0.59 2.43 23.78
C GLN A 235 -0.83 2.99 23.71
N GLN A 236 -0.96 4.26 24.07
CA GLN A 236 -2.17 5.01 23.87
C GLN A 236 -2.55 4.90 22.40
N ASP A 237 -3.77 4.42 22.14
CA ASP A 237 -4.35 4.27 20.79
C ASP A 237 -4.60 5.64 20.11
N ASN A 238 -3.73 6.61 20.42
CA ASN A 238 -3.87 8.01 20.06
C ASN A 238 -3.13 8.31 18.76
N LEU A 239 -3.87 8.94 17.87
CA LEU A 239 -3.34 9.59 16.70
C LEU A 239 -2.47 10.78 17.13
N VAL A 240 -1.20 10.80 16.76
CA VAL A 240 -0.27 11.88 17.12
C VAL A 240 0.30 12.58 15.90
N GLU A 241 0.64 13.83 16.06
CA GLU A 241 1.32 14.64 15.05
C GLU A 241 2.82 14.55 15.28
N ILE A 242 3.53 13.95 14.32
CA ILE A 242 4.95 13.68 14.40
C ILE A 242 5.69 14.56 13.40
N ARG A 243 6.73 15.25 13.86
CA ARG A 243 7.63 16.00 12.98
C ARG A 243 8.99 15.34 12.96
N ILE A 244 9.50 15.10 11.77
CA ILE A 244 10.87 14.62 11.55
C ILE A 244 11.64 15.64 10.73
N ARG A 245 12.92 15.79 11.03
CA ARG A 245 13.88 16.52 10.22
C ARG A 245 14.76 15.55 9.47
N THR A 246 15.04 15.83 8.21
CA THR A 246 15.94 15.04 7.38
C THR A 246 16.83 15.95 6.55
N ASN A 247 18.03 15.50 6.20
CA ASN A 247 18.90 16.23 5.28
C ASN A 247 18.28 16.30 3.88
N ALA A 248 18.74 17.26 3.05
CA ALA A 248 18.18 17.51 1.71
C ALA A 248 18.27 16.28 0.79
N ARG A 249 19.33 15.46 0.91
CA ARG A 249 19.48 14.22 0.12
C ARG A 249 18.38 13.22 0.46
N ARG A 250 18.12 12.99 1.73
CA ARG A 250 17.10 12.05 2.20
C ARG A 250 15.69 12.56 1.92
N ALA A 251 15.48 13.87 1.96
CA ALA A 251 14.20 14.49 1.63
C ALA A 251 13.72 14.06 0.23
N ASN A 252 14.62 13.99 -0.76
CA ASN A 252 14.28 13.55 -2.11
C ASN A 252 13.74 12.11 -2.15
N TYR A 253 14.20 11.21 -1.28
CA TYR A 253 13.64 9.86 -1.16
C TYR A 253 12.23 9.90 -0.59
N LEU A 254 12.01 10.69 0.45
CA LEU A 254 10.69 10.83 1.08
C LEU A 254 9.66 11.50 0.17
N TYR A 255 10.07 12.41 -0.72
CA TYR A 255 9.19 12.95 -1.76
C TYR A 255 8.74 11.90 -2.75
N ASN A 256 9.66 11.04 -3.20
CA ASN A 256 9.37 10.03 -4.20
C ASN A 256 8.66 8.80 -3.61
N LEU A 257 8.96 8.46 -2.36
CA LEU A 257 8.38 7.33 -1.63
C LEU A 257 7.98 7.76 -0.22
N PRO A 258 6.82 8.41 -0.07
CA PRO A 258 6.31 8.82 1.23
C PRO A 258 6.11 7.62 2.16
N LEU A 259 6.54 7.74 3.42
CA LEU A 259 6.34 6.69 4.41
C LEU A 259 4.85 6.44 4.71
N HIS A 260 4.06 7.52 4.74
CA HIS A 260 2.65 7.42 5.08
C HIS A 260 1.83 8.43 4.27
N PRO A 261 0.56 8.14 3.91
CA PRO A 261 -0.29 9.08 3.16
C PRO A 261 -0.54 10.43 3.84
N SER A 262 -0.32 10.52 5.15
CA SER A 262 -0.40 11.79 5.89
C SER A 262 0.88 12.62 5.84
N GLN A 263 1.92 12.16 5.13
CA GLN A 263 3.18 12.91 5.02
C GLN A 263 2.94 14.26 4.36
N GLU A 264 3.36 15.30 5.04
CA GLU A 264 3.33 16.67 4.56
C GLU A 264 4.67 17.36 4.83
N GLU A 265 5.18 18.12 3.85
CA GLU A 265 6.31 18.98 4.13
C GLU A 265 5.86 20.18 4.97
N PHE A 266 6.50 20.36 6.13
CA PHE A 266 6.21 21.46 7.05
C PHE A 266 7.11 22.66 6.80
N SER A 267 8.38 22.43 6.53
CA SER A 267 9.35 23.47 6.20
C SER A 267 10.55 22.90 5.43
N GLN A 268 11.21 23.75 4.66
CA GLN A 268 12.36 23.41 3.83
C GLN A 268 13.44 24.48 3.96
N SER A 269 14.71 24.04 3.88
CA SER A 269 15.88 24.89 3.70
C SER A 269 16.83 24.25 2.67
N ALA A 270 17.94 24.93 2.38
CA ALA A 270 18.95 24.36 1.48
C ALA A 270 19.60 23.06 2.01
N SER A 271 19.62 22.84 3.33
CA SER A 271 20.32 21.73 3.96
C SER A 271 19.42 20.68 4.57
N PHE A 272 18.14 21.00 4.83
CA PHE A 272 17.19 20.07 5.45
C PHE A 272 15.75 20.33 5.04
N SER A 273 14.90 19.32 5.20
CA SER A 273 13.44 19.43 5.19
C SER A 273 12.85 18.89 6.47
N VAL A 274 11.71 19.45 6.88
CA VAL A 274 10.91 18.94 7.99
C VAL A 274 9.61 18.40 7.42
N PHE A 275 9.34 17.12 7.70
CA PHE A 275 8.07 16.48 7.35
C PHE A 275 7.18 16.32 8.56
N HIS A 276 5.91 16.47 8.36
CA HIS A 276 4.84 16.25 9.33
C HIS A 276 4.06 15.01 8.98
N TYR A 277 3.75 14.19 9.97
CA TYR A 277 2.92 13.00 9.88
C TYR A 277 1.80 13.03 10.90
N LYS A 278 0.67 12.46 10.56
CA LYS A 278 -0.43 12.22 11.47
C LYS A 278 -0.74 10.73 11.48
N LEU A 279 -0.23 10.01 12.48
CA LEU A 279 -0.35 8.56 12.58
C LEU A 279 -0.21 8.08 14.03
N LYS A 280 -0.54 6.82 14.25
CA LYS A 280 -0.28 6.11 15.50
C LYS A 280 1.11 5.48 15.39
N PRO A 281 2.12 5.96 16.14
CA PRO A 281 3.45 5.40 16.07
C PRO A 281 3.45 3.98 16.61
N ALA A 282 3.95 3.05 15.81
CA ALA A 282 4.10 1.65 16.16
C ALA A 282 5.52 1.20 15.81
N ARG A 283 5.89 0.00 16.25
CA ARG A 283 7.25 -0.54 16.04
C ARG A 283 7.69 -0.45 14.57
N ASP A 284 6.79 -0.74 13.62
CA ASP A 284 7.10 -0.67 12.19
C ASP A 284 7.55 0.74 11.77
N PHE A 285 6.93 1.78 12.32
CA PHE A 285 7.29 3.17 12.04
C PHE A 285 8.67 3.53 12.60
N TYR A 286 8.96 3.14 13.83
CA TYR A 286 10.28 3.36 14.44
C TYR A 286 11.38 2.62 13.67
N GLN A 287 11.12 1.38 13.24
CA GLN A 287 12.06 0.62 12.41
C GLN A 287 12.31 1.30 11.06
N ALA A 288 11.27 1.85 10.43
CA ALA A 288 11.43 2.62 9.19
C ALA A 288 12.28 3.87 9.40
N LEU A 289 12.13 4.58 10.52
CA LEU A 289 12.96 5.73 10.84
C LEU A 289 14.42 5.33 11.11
N LEU A 290 14.65 4.24 11.86
CA LEU A 290 15.99 3.69 12.13
C LEU A 290 16.71 3.25 10.86
N HIS A 291 15.98 2.79 9.84
CA HIS A 291 16.55 2.44 8.53
C HIS A 291 17.25 3.64 7.85
N PHE A 292 16.83 4.85 8.13
CA PHE A 292 17.48 6.06 7.61
C PHE A 292 18.75 6.47 8.37
N GLY A 293 19.03 5.80 9.49
CA GLY A 293 20.21 6.08 10.29
C GLY A 293 20.28 7.54 10.78
N PRO A 294 21.46 8.18 10.71
CA PRO A 294 21.64 9.56 11.21
C PRO A 294 21.01 10.63 10.31
N ASP A 295 20.45 10.25 9.14
CA ASP A 295 19.87 11.20 8.21
C ASP A 295 18.49 11.72 8.66
N VAL A 296 17.88 11.10 9.68
CA VAL A 296 16.54 11.45 10.17
C VAL A 296 16.57 11.69 11.67
N GLU A 297 15.92 12.76 12.12
CA GLU A 297 15.73 13.10 13.53
C GLU A 297 14.25 13.35 13.82
N VAL A 298 13.72 12.73 14.86
CA VAL A 298 12.39 13.04 15.39
C VAL A 298 12.46 14.34 16.19
N LEU A 299 11.71 15.35 15.79
CA LEU A 299 11.64 16.64 16.47
C LEU A 299 10.54 16.68 17.53
N SER A 300 9.37 16.13 17.20
CA SER A 300 8.19 16.09 18.08
C SER A 300 7.25 14.95 17.72
N PRO A 301 6.37 14.51 18.65
CA PRO A 301 6.29 14.92 20.04
C PRO A 301 7.43 14.30 20.86
N GLU A 302 7.63 14.81 22.08
CA GLU A 302 8.68 14.35 22.98
C GLU A 302 8.58 12.85 23.29
N SER A 303 7.37 12.31 23.42
CA SER A 303 7.14 10.88 23.64
C SER A 303 7.74 10.01 22.52
N VAL A 304 7.52 10.37 21.26
CA VAL A 304 8.06 9.65 20.09
C VAL A 304 9.58 9.84 20.00
N ARG A 305 10.06 11.05 20.30
CA ARG A 305 11.51 11.34 20.35
C ARG A 305 12.23 10.52 21.41
N ASN A 306 11.64 10.40 22.60
CA ASN A 306 12.22 9.63 23.71
C ASN A 306 12.25 8.14 23.38
N GLU A 307 11.21 7.58 22.79
CA GLU A 307 11.19 6.17 22.37
C GLU A 307 12.27 5.89 21.30
N MET A 308 12.44 6.78 20.33
CA MET A 308 13.56 6.69 19.37
C MET A 308 14.92 6.76 20.05
N LYS A 309 15.08 7.66 21.04
CA LYS A 309 16.32 7.79 21.80
C LYS A 309 16.65 6.50 22.56
N GLU A 310 15.67 5.90 23.21
CA GLU A 310 15.83 4.62 23.94
C GLU A 310 16.28 3.51 22.98
N LEU A 311 15.62 3.35 21.83
CA LEU A 311 16.00 2.36 20.81
C LEU A 311 17.44 2.57 20.32
N ILE A 312 17.84 3.83 20.06
CA ILE A 312 19.20 4.16 19.60
C ILE A 312 20.21 3.86 20.71
N GLN A 313 19.90 4.14 21.96
CA GLN A 313 20.77 3.83 23.10
C GLN A 313 20.94 2.31 23.26
N GLU A 314 19.87 1.53 23.21
CA GLU A 314 19.95 0.06 23.24
C GLU A 314 20.80 -0.48 22.09
N MET A 315 20.70 0.10 20.89
CA MET A 315 21.56 -0.26 19.78
C MET A 315 23.02 0.06 20.08
N ALA A 316 23.32 1.28 20.54
CA ALA A 316 24.67 1.72 20.84
C ALA A 316 25.35 0.86 21.92
N GLU A 317 24.60 0.42 22.94
CA GLU A 317 25.13 -0.48 23.98
C GLU A 317 25.65 -1.81 23.42
N LYS A 318 25.08 -2.30 22.32
CA LYS A 318 25.50 -3.57 21.69
C LYS A 318 26.83 -3.44 20.91
N TYR A 319 27.33 -2.23 20.70
CA TYR A 319 28.60 -1.95 20.00
C TYR A 319 29.70 -1.43 20.94
N LYS A 320 29.47 -1.46 22.26
CA LYS A 320 30.48 -1.23 23.28
C LYS A 320 31.18 -2.54 23.59
#